data_19d3d4cb56b0021002ab4b39493d5a48
#
_entry.id   19d3d4cb56b0021002ab4b39493d5a48
#
_cell.length_a   1.000
_cell.length_b   1.000
_cell.length_c   1.000
_cell.angle_alpha   90.00
_cell.angle_beta   90.00
_cell.angle_gamma   90.00
#
_symmetry.space_group_name_H-M   'P 1'
#
loop_
_entity.id
_entity.type
_entity.pdbx_description
1 polymer ?
#
loop_
_entity_poly.entity_id
_entity_poly.type
_entity_poly.pdbx_seq_one_letter_code
_entity_poly.pdbx_strand_id
1 'polypeptide(L)'
;MNVRRSAAAIAAAVTVIGFAAPAAVADPSPAPSASPSLPAGLYGTGDPQYDGVWRQSLALLAQHTVGVRPAAKAVDWLAGQQCADGSFAPFRAEPVKACDAKAMVDTNGTAAAVQALAALGGHDAVTGKAVSWLKSVQNKDGGWPYTPGGPSDANSTSVVIGALAAVGEKPESVVKGGKSPYDALVGFALPCSADGGGAFAYQPDKKGGLEANPDATAAAVVAALGQGLAAEGRSGKGSGGGGCADAGKPDPAQAAANGAAYLAQAVAKDGHLTSVLPGATDQPDYGNTADTVVALAAQGGAAQAQKPLKWLEQHAEAWADQGGPAAYAQLVFAAHAAGADPRDFGGIDLVDRLNATGPAPQATPVGKAAEDAKDTKESTKNDSSSGIWWAVGVFLVAGIGIGFLLISRRNKQPGQQP
;
A
#
# COMPACT_ATOMS: atom_id res chain seq x y z
N MET A 1 68.11 8.37 -6.10
CA MET A 1 69.07 7.31 -6.37
C MET A 1 68.40 6.24 -7.20
N ASN A 2 68.91 6.03 -8.40
CA ASN A 2 68.46 5.02 -9.37
C ASN A 2 68.91 3.63 -8.95
N VAL A 3 68.05 2.60 -9.13
CA VAL A 3 68.58 1.27 -9.53
C VAL A 3 67.60 0.63 -10.48
N ARG A 4 68.04 0.45 -11.70
CA ARG A 4 67.49 -0.46 -12.74
C ARG A 4 67.98 -1.88 -12.46
N ARG A 5 67.23 -2.88 -13.02
CA ARG A 5 67.77 -4.15 -13.58
C ARG A 5 66.68 -5.25 -13.41
N SER A 6 66.52 -6.22 -14.23
CA SER A 6 66.89 -6.59 -15.59
C SER A 6 66.05 -7.85 -15.90
N ALA A 7 65.62 -7.99 -17.13
CA ALA A 7 64.95 -9.17 -17.64
C ALA A 7 65.94 -10.35 -17.76
N ALA A 8 65.45 -11.58 -17.45
CA ALA A 8 66.10 -12.80 -17.92
C ALA A 8 65.00 -13.70 -18.51
N ALA A 9 65.05 -13.89 -19.81
CA ALA A 9 64.25 -14.84 -20.55
C ALA A 9 64.93 -16.23 -20.46
N ILE A 10 64.16 -17.21 -20.02
CA ILE A 10 64.54 -18.63 -20.15
C ILE A 10 63.55 -19.27 -21.12
N ALA A 11 64.05 -19.62 -22.32
CA ALA A 11 63.37 -20.43 -23.29
C ALA A 11 63.52 -21.91 -22.89
N ALA A 12 62.39 -22.57 -22.56
CA ALA A 12 62.33 -23.99 -22.42
C ALA A 12 61.53 -24.58 -23.58
N ALA A 13 62.19 -25.33 -24.45
CA ALA A 13 61.54 -26.09 -25.49
C ALA A 13 60.82 -27.28 -24.87
N VAL A 14 59.52 -27.34 -25.05
CA VAL A 14 58.68 -28.51 -24.67
C VAL A 14 58.23 -29.21 -25.95
N THR A 15 58.72 -30.42 -26.11
CA THR A 15 58.32 -31.38 -27.14
C THR A 15 56.82 -31.73 -26.97
N VAL A 16 56.01 -31.44 -27.98
CA VAL A 16 54.59 -31.80 -28.01
C VAL A 16 54.46 -33.26 -28.39
N ILE A 17 54.14 -34.11 -27.44
CA ILE A 17 53.63 -35.48 -27.68
C ILE A 17 52.13 -35.36 -27.81
N GLY A 18 51.59 -35.53 -29.01
CA GLY A 18 50.17 -35.47 -29.30
C GLY A 18 49.45 -36.66 -28.71
N PHE A 19 48.65 -36.45 -27.66
CA PHE A 19 47.58 -37.33 -27.29
C PHE A 19 46.29 -36.77 -27.85
N ALA A 20 45.66 -37.50 -28.77
CA ALA A 20 44.33 -37.23 -29.23
C ALA A 20 43.35 -37.48 -28.08
N ALA A 21 42.88 -36.43 -27.44
CA ALA A 21 41.79 -36.49 -26.50
C ALA A 21 40.46 -36.71 -27.27
N PRO A 22 39.58 -37.62 -26.82
CA PRO A 22 38.25 -37.71 -27.43
C PRO A 22 37.49 -36.41 -27.22
N ALA A 23 36.86 -35.93 -28.32
CA ALA A 23 35.99 -34.77 -28.26
C ALA A 23 34.84 -35.03 -27.27
N ALA A 24 34.88 -34.38 -26.11
CA ALA A 24 33.73 -34.32 -25.21
C ALA A 24 32.62 -33.59 -25.98
N VAL A 25 31.57 -34.33 -26.31
CA VAL A 25 30.29 -33.72 -26.80
C VAL A 25 29.76 -32.94 -25.61
N ALA A 26 29.85 -31.63 -25.67
CA ALA A 26 29.19 -30.76 -24.70
C ALA A 26 27.68 -30.99 -24.82
N ASP A 27 27.07 -31.53 -23.78
CA ASP A 27 25.61 -31.56 -23.69
C ASP A 27 25.08 -30.14 -23.92
N PRO A 28 24.06 -29.96 -24.79
CA PRO A 28 23.48 -28.66 -24.98
C PRO A 28 22.99 -28.13 -23.63
N SER A 29 23.54 -27.01 -23.17
CA SER A 29 23.00 -26.30 -22.00
C SER A 29 21.49 -26.21 -22.16
N PRO A 30 20.71 -26.56 -21.15
CA PRO A 30 19.25 -26.41 -21.22
C PRO A 30 18.97 -24.96 -21.60
N ALA A 31 18.15 -24.78 -22.65
CA ALA A 31 17.68 -23.45 -23.05
C ALA A 31 17.09 -22.76 -21.81
N PRO A 32 17.35 -21.47 -21.60
CA PRO A 32 16.76 -20.75 -20.48
C PRO A 32 15.25 -20.96 -20.54
N SER A 33 14.67 -21.49 -19.45
CA SER A 33 13.21 -21.63 -19.34
C SER A 33 12.59 -20.27 -19.65
N ALA A 34 11.65 -20.23 -20.60
CA ALA A 34 10.93 -19.02 -20.90
C ALA A 34 10.34 -18.49 -19.58
N SER A 35 10.64 -17.24 -19.25
CA SER A 35 10.00 -16.60 -18.12
C SER A 35 8.49 -16.72 -18.27
N PRO A 36 7.76 -17.14 -17.23
CA PRO A 36 6.31 -17.28 -17.32
C PRO A 36 5.72 -15.95 -17.78
N SER A 37 4.91 -15.99 -18.86
CA SER A 37 4.23 -14.79 -19.34
C SER A 37 3.28 -14.30 -18.26
N LEU A 38 3.36 -13.00 -17.92
CA LEU A 38 2.45 -12.39 -16.96
C LEU A 38 1.00 -12.42 -17.49
N PRO A 39 0.00 -12.59 -16.60
CA PRO A 39 -1.40 -12.55 -17.00
C PRO A 39 -1.77 -11.23 -17.68
N ALA A 40 -2.50 -11.29 -18.79
CA ALA A 40 -2.86 -10.12 -19.60
C ALA A 40 -3.75 -9.09 -18.88
N GLY A 41 -4.31 -9.44 -17.71
CA GLY A 41 -5.12 -8.54 -16.86
C GLY A 41 -4.33 -7.83 -15.78
N LEU A 42 -3.09 -8.23 -15.52
CA LEU A 42 -2.30 -7.75 -14.39
C LEU A 42 -1.57 -6.45 -14.73
N TYR A 43 -1.50 -5.53 -13.75
CA TYR A 43 -0.66 -4.34 -13.77
C TYR A 43 0.75 -4.66 -13.24
N GLY A 44 1.77 -4.05 -13.88
CA GLY A 44 3.17 -4.22 -13.53
C GLY A 44 3.80 -5.48 -14.09
N THR A 45 5.13 -5.50 -14.12
CA THR A 45 5.96 -6.57 -14.69
C THR A 45 6.67 -7.42 -13.64
N GLY A 46 6.59 -7.06 -12.35
CA GLY A 46 7.16 -7.81 -11.24
C GLY A 46 6.45 -9.14 -11.00
N ASP A 47 7.13 -10.08 -10.32
CA ASP A 47 6.55 -11.35 -9.92
C ASP A 47 5.29 -11.15 -9.06
N PRO A 48 4.11 -11.60 -9.50
CA PRO A 48 2.86 -11.38 -8.77
C PRO A 48 2.70 -12.22 -7.50
N GLN A 49 3.55 -13.20 -7.25
CA GLN A 49 3.39 -14.14 -6.14
C GLN A 49 3.41 -13.48 -4.77
N TYR A 50 3.96 -12.27 -4.68
CA TYR A 50 4.08 -11.55 -3.41
C TYR A 50 3.05 -10.44 -3.24
N ASP A 51 2.76 -9.69 -4.31
CA ASP A 51 1.98 -8.46 -4.24
C ASP A 51 0.92 -8.32 -5.34
N GLY A 52 0.70 -9.36 -6.14
CA GLY A 52 -0.16 -9.28 -7.32
C GLY A 52 -1.54 -8.68 -7.04
N VAL A 53 -2.26 -9.21 -6.03
CA VAL A 53 -3.57 -8.68 -5.60
C VAL A 53 -3.44 -7.27 -5.02
N TRP A 54 -2.42 -7.02 -4.22
CA TRP A 54 -2.20 -5.71 -3.61
C TRP A 54 -2.02 -4.61 -4.66
N ARG A 55 -1.00 -4.73 -5.51
CA ARG A 55 -0.72 -3.72 -6.54
C ARG A 55 -1.85 -3.56 -7.56
N GLN A 56 -2.54 -4.67 -7.89
CA GLN A 56 -3.70 -4.64 -8.76
C GLN A 56 -4.84 -3.83 -8.14
N SER A 57 -5.12 -4.07 -6.86
CA SER A 57 -6.16 -3.34 -6.13
C SER A 57 -5.88 -1.85 -6.09
N LEU A 58 -4.63 -1.47 -5.77
CA LEU A 58 -4.21 -0.06 -5.77
C LEU A 58 -4.37 0.58 -7.16
N ALA A 59 -3.91 -0.10 -8.21
CA ALA A 59 -4.00 0.42 -9.58
C ALA A 59 -5.44 0.66 -10.02
N LEU A 60 -6.32 -0.33 -9.84
CA LEU A 60 -7.73 -0.22 -10.22
C LEU A 60 -8.44 0.88 -9.44
N LEU A 61 -8.11 1.01 -8.18
CA LEU A 61 -8.71 2.00 -7.29
C LEU A 61 -8.23 3.41 -7.63
N ALA A 62 -6.94 3.61 -7.85
CA ALA A 62 -6.40 4.89 -8.28
C ALA A 62 -7.01 5.34 -9.62
N GLN A 63 -7.18 4.42 -10.57
CA GLN A 63 -7.89 4.72 -11.82
C GLN A 63 -9.33 5.19 -11.54
N HIS A 64 -10.07 4.44 -10.70
CA HIS A 64 -11.43 4.82 -10.34
C HIS A 64 -11.50 6.20 -9.68
N THR A 65 -10.60 6.49 -8.74
CA THR A 65 -10.51 7.76 -8.01
C THR A 65 -10.37 8.98 -8.93
N VAL A 66 -9.67 8.82 -10.04
CA VAL A 66 -9.46 9.89 -11.03
C VAL A 66 -10.41 9.80 -12.25
N GLY A 67 -11.51 9.05 -12.12
CA GLY A 67 -12.55 8.92 -13.15
C GLY A 67 -12.12 8.09 -14.38
N VAL A 68 -11.05 7.34 -14.30
CA VAL A 68 -10.64 6.39 -15.33
C VAL A 68 -11.36 5.06 -15.13
N ARG A 69 -11.97 4.55 -16.20
CA ARG A 69 -12.62 3.24 -16.17
C ARG A 69 -11.62 2.13 -16.48
N PRO A 70 -11.29 1.25 -15.50
CA PRO A 70 -10.32 0.19 -15.70
C PRO A 70 -10.72 -0.78 -16.82
N ALA A 71 -9.74 -1.46 -17.42
CA ALA A 71 -10.00 -2.54 -18.37
C ALA A 71 -10.76 -3.69 -17.66
N ALA A 72 -11.83 -4.20 -18.29
CA ALA A 72 -12.62 -5.29 -17.73
C ALA A 72 -11.74 -6.49 -17.34
N LYS A 73 -10.80 -6.89 -18.23
CA LYS A 73 -9.88 -8.01 -17.95
C LYS A 73 -8.99 -7.78 -16.70
N ALA A 74 -8.75 -6.54 -16.30
CA ALA A 74 -7.98 -6.24 -15.11
C ALA A 74 -8.83 -6.40 -13.85
N VAL A 75 -10.10 -6.03 -13.92
CA VAL A 75 -11.08 -6.24 -12.85
C VAL A 75 -11.38 -7.74 -12.70
N ASP A 76 -11.59 -8.44 -13.80
CA ASP A 76 -11.81 -9.90 -13.83
C ASP A 76 -10.61 -10.65 -13.24
N TRP A 77 -9.39 -10.20 -13.55
CA TRP A 77 -8.19 -10.77 -12.97
C TRP A 77 -8.20 -10.66 -11.45
N LEU A 78 -8.49 -9.47 -10.91
CA LEU A 78 -8.55 -9.27 -9.45
C LEU A 78 -9.62 -10.15 -8.81
N ALA A 79 -10.85 -10.10 -9.33
CA ALA A 79 -11.94 -10.91 -8.81
C ALA A 79 -11.64 -12.42 -8.86
N GLY A 80 -10.94 -12.87 -9.90
CA GLY A 80 -10.48 -14.25 -10.06
C GLY A 80 -9.47 -14.73 -9.03
N GLN A 81 -8.81 -13.85 -8.29
CA GLN A 81 -7.86 -14.25 -7.24
C GLN A 81 -8.54 -14.68 -5.95
N GLN A 82 -9.87 -14.53 -5.83
CA GLN A 82 -10.61 -14.93 -4.63
C GLN A 82 -10.63 -16.44 -4.46
N CYS A 83 -10.34 -16.90 -3.24
CA CYS A 83 -10.49 -18.29 -2.81
C CYS A 83 -11.94 -18.60 -2.39
N ALA A 84 -12.26 -19.89 -2.25
CA ALA A 84 -13.62 -20.33 -1.92
C ALA A 84 -14.10 -19.82 -0.54
N ASP A 85 -13.18 -19.62 0.41
CA ASP A 85 -13.46 -19.10 1.75
C ASP A 85 -13.65 -17.58 1.78
N GLY A 86 -13.40 -16.89 0.67
CA GLY A 86 -13.53 -15.44 0.53
C GLY A 86 -12.22 -14.67 0.63
N SER A 87 -11.14 -15.27 1.09
CA SER A 87 -9.82 -14.63 1.10
C SER A 87 -9.30 -14.39 -0.32
N PHE A 88 -8.32 -13.51 -0.46
CA PHE A 88 -7.60 -13.33 -1.71
C PHE A 88 -6.17 -13.85 -1.57
N ALA A 89 -5.79 -14.78 -2.46
CA ALA A 89 -4.40 -15.16 -2.59
C ALA A 89 -3.64 -14.04 -3.34
N PRO A 90 -2.37 -13.74 -3.00
CA PRO A 90 -1.60 -12.72 -3.71
C PRO A 90 -1.53 -12.96 -5.22
N PHE A 91 -1.51 -14.24 -5.62
CA PHE A 91 -1.51 -14.67 -7.01
C PHE A 91 -2.03 -16.09 -7.16
N ARG A 92 -2.87 -16.30 -8.18
CA ARG A 92 -3.31 -17.62 -8.64
C ARG A 92 -3.08 -17.73 -10.14
N ALA A 93 -2.18 -18.61 -10.52
CA ALA A 93 -1.89 -18.85 -11.94
C ALA A 93 -3.10 -19.45 -12.68
N GLU A 94 -3.89 -20.27 -11.99
CA GLU A 94 -5.07 -20.96 -12.52
C GLU A 94 -6.29 -20.67 -11.62
N PRO A 95 -6.97 -19.51 -11.82
CA PRO A 95 -8.10 -19.10 -10.99
C PRO A 95 -9.30 -20.08 -10.97
N VAL A 96 -9.42 -20.92 -11.99
CA VAL A 96 -10.47 -21.96 -12.10
C VAL A 96 -10.24 -23.16 -11.18
N LYS A 97 -9.01 -23.38 -10.72
CA LYS A 97 -8.69 -24.41 -9.73
C LYS A 97 -8.96 -23.91 -8.32
N ALA A 98 -9.11 -24.81 -7.36
CA ALA A 98 -9.16 -24.42 -5.94
C ALA A 98 -7.86 -23.72 -5.54
N CYS A 99 -7.92 -22.81 -4.55
CA CYS A 99 -6.72 -22.24 -3.94
C CYS A 99 -5.89 -23.37 -3.30
N ASP A 100 -4.58 -23.25 -3.43
CA ASP A 100 -3.68 -24.15 -2.70
C ASP A 100 -3.90 -23.93 -1.19
N ALA A 101 -4.01 -25.01 -0.44
CA ALA A 101 -4.14 -24.96 1.02
C ALA A 101 -2.94 -24.28 1.73
N LYS A 102 -1.81 -24.12 1.01
CA LYS A 102 -0.61 -23.42 1.46
C LYS A 102 -0.53 -22.01 0.91
N ALA A 103 -1.54 -21.54 0.16
CA ALA A 103 -1.54 -20.17 -0.33
C ALA A 103 -1.42 -19.20 0.86
N MET A 104 -0.46 -18.30 0.79
CA MET A 104 -0.24 -17.30 1.83
C MET A 104 -1.24 -16.16 1.65
N VAL A 105 -2.49 -16.41 2.06
CA VAL A 105 -3.51 -15.36 2.09
C VAL A 105 -3.23 -14.39 3.23
N ASP A 106 -3.43 -13.12 2.99
CA ASP A 106 -3.22 -12.08 3.98
C ASP A 106 -4.43 -11.12 4.08
N THR A 107 -4.48 -10.44 5.21
CA THR A 107 -5.56 -9.53 5.53
C THR A 107 -5.54 -8.29 4.64
N ASN A 108 -4.34 -7.76 4.36
CA ASN A 108 -4.18 -6.48 3.66
C ASN A 108 -4.56 -6.61 2.18
N GLY A 109 -4.05 -7.64 1.48
CA GLY A 109 -4.41 -7.93 0.11
C GLY A 109 -5.92 -8.17 -0.06
N THR A 110 -6.52 -8.93 0.88
CA THR A 110 -7.97 -9.17 0.88
C THR A 110 -8.76 -7.89 1.09
N ALA A 111 -8.37 -7.05 2.06
CA ALA A 111 -9.05 -5.79 2.34
C ALA A 111 -8.88 -4.76 1.21
N ALA A 112 -7.70 -4.69 0.57
CA ALA A 112 -7.48 -3.83 -0.59
C ALA A 112 -8.34 -4.26 -1.79
N ALA A 113 -8.47 -5.58 -2.04
CA ALA A 113 -9.33 -6.10 -3.09
C ALA A 113 -10.81 -5.75 -2.83
N VAL A 114 -11.28 -5.84 -1.57
CA VAL A 114 -12.64 -5.39 -1.20
C VAL A 114 -12.83 -3.93 -1.56
N GLN A 115 -11.90 -3.07 -1.20
CA GLN A 115 -11.99 -1.64 -1.42
C GLN A 115 -12.05 -1.31 -2.93
N ALA A 116 -11.16 -1.90 -3.72
CA ALA A 116 -11.13 -1.68 -5.15
C ALA A 116 -12.42 -2.17 -5.84
N LEU A 117 -12.87 -3.39 -5.52
CA LEU A 117 -14.05 -3.98 -6.14
C LEU A 117 -15.35 -3.29 -5.68
N ALA A 118 -15.43 -2.84 -4.43
CA ALA A 118 -16.56 -2.06 -3.94
C ALA A 118 -16.66 -0.70 -4.64
N ALA A 119 -15.55 0.00 -4.82
CA ALA A 119 -15.52 1.27 -5.54
C ALA A 119 -15.94 1.14 -7.01
N LEU A 120 -15.54 0.05 -7.68
CA LEU A 120 -15.92 -0.23 -9.07
C LEU A 120 -17.39 -0.65 -9.23
N GLY A 121 -18.02 -1.16 -8.16
CA GLY A 121 -19.43 -1.63 -8.16
C GLY A 121 -19.64 -2.93 -8.92
N GLY A 122 -20.80 -3.56 -8.70
CA GLY A 122 -21.19 -4.80 -9.39
C GLY A 122 -20.49 -6.07 -8.91
N HIS A 123 -19.75 -6.00 -7.80
CA HIS A 123 -18.97 -7.13 -7.24
C HIS A 123 -19.43 -7.54 -5.83
N ASP A 124 -20.68 -7.25 -5.46
CA ASP A 124 -21.21 -7.44 -4.09
C ASP A 124 -21.05 -8.87 -3.56
N ALA A 125 -21.22 -9.88 -4.44
CA ALA A 125 -21.03 -11.28 -4.06
C ALA A 125 -19.58 -11.61 -3.70
N VAL A 126 -18.62 -10.97 -4.38
CA VAL A 126 -17.17 -11.15 -4.16
C VAL A 126 -16.76 -10.41 -2.88
N THR A 127 -17.13 -9.13 -2.77
CA THR A 127 -16.80 -8.30 -1.60
C THR A 127 -17.48 -8.82 -0.33
N GLY A 128 -18.73 -9.28 -0.40
CA GLY A 128 -19.44 -9.86 0.74
C GLY A 128 -18.78 -11.13 1.29
N LYS A 129 -18.26 -12.03 0.42
CA LYS A 129 -17.49 -13.19 0.87
C LYS A 129 -16.18 -12.77 1.53
N ALA A 130 -15.47 -11.80 0.94
CA ALA A 130 -14.22 -11.32 1.49
C ALA A 130 -14.40 -10.64 2.85
N VAL A 131 -15.44 -9.82 3.02
CA VAL A 131 -15.79 -9.22 4.31
C VAL A 131 -16.12 -10.29 5.34
N SER A 132 -16.86 -11.35 4.95
CA SER A 132 -17.15 -12.48 5.84
C SER A 132 -15.86 -13.17 6.31
N TRP A 133 -14.91 -13.37 5.39
CA TRP A 133 -13.61 -13.91 5.73
C TRP A 133 -12.83 -12.97 6.66
N LEU A 134 -12.75 -11.67 6.36
CA LEU A 134 -12.09 -10.68 7.22
C LEU A 134 -12.65 -10.74 8.66
N LYS A 135 -13.98 -10.76 8.82
CA LYS A 135 -14.62 -10.89 10.14
C LYS A 135 -14.28 -12.21 10.84
N SER A 136 -14.09 -13.30 10.08
CA SER A 136 -13.74 -14.60 10.66
C SER A 136 -12.37 -14.60 11.30
N VAL A 137 -11.39 -13.87 10.71
CA VAL A 137 -10.00 -13.79 11.15
C VAL A 137 -9.71 -12.61 12.08
N GLN A 138 -10.72 -11.82 12.46
CA GLN A 138 -10.61 -10.75 13.45
C GLN A 138 -10.14 -11.32 14.80
N ASN A 139 -9.22 -10.65 15.48
CA ASN A 139 -8.74 -11.01 16.81
C ASN A 139 -9.69 -10.52 17.93
N LYS A 140 -9.53 -11.10 19.13
CA LYS A 140 -10.38 -10.75 20.30
C LYS A 140 -10.18 -9.34 20.81
N ASP A 141 -9.11 -8.67 20.45
CA ASP A 141 -8.85 -7.26 20.75
C ASP A 141 -9.57 -6.29 19.78
N GLY A 142 -10.30 -6.83 18.81
CA GLY A 142 -11.05 -6.09 17.79
C GLY A 142 -10.24 -5.77 16.53
N GLY A 143 -8.93 -5.99 16.54
CA GLY A 143 -8.03 -5.72 15.42
C GLY A 143 -7.81 -6.91 14.49
N TRP A 144 -6.92 -6.71 13.53
CA TRP A 144 -6.50 -7.73 12.57
C TRP A 144 -4.99 -7.86 12.50
N PRO A 145 -4.50 -9.10 12.32
CA PRO A 145 -3.11 -9.37 11.99
C PRO A 145 -2.89 -9.29 10.47
N TYR A 146 -1.66 -9.10 10.03
CA TYR A 146 -1.30 -9.28 8.61
C TYR A 146 -1.60 -10.70 8.13
N THR A 147 -1.11 -11.71 8.84
CA THR A 147 -1.42 -13.12 8.56
C THR A 147 -2.39 -13.66 9.61
N PRO A 148 -3.47 -14.36 9.22
CA PRO A 148 -4.43 -14.93 10.16
C PRO A 148 -3.77 -15.72 11.29
N GLY A 149 -4.21 -15.46 12.53
CA GLY A 149 -3.65 -16.06 13.74
C GLY A 149 -2.43 -15.38 14.33
N GLY A 150 -1.89 -14.35 13.66
CA GLY A 150 -0.87 -13.46 14.22
C GLY A 150 -1.44 -12.45 15.22
N PRO A 151 -0.60 -11.61 15.84
CA PRO A 151 -1.05 -10.48 16.65
C PRO A 151 -1.63 -9.38 15.76
N SER A 152 -2.59 -8.62 16.29
CA SER A 152 -3.12 -7.45 15.60
C SER A 152 -2.05 -6.38 15.41
N ASP A 153 -2.14 -5.68 14.29
CA ASP A 153 -1.28 -4.52 14.01
C ASP A 153 -2.11 -3.33 13.50
N ALA A 154 -1.54 -2.15 13.61
CA ALA A 154 -2.23 -0.91 13.26
C ALA A 154 -2.53 -0.84 11.76
N ASN A 155 -1.63 -1.29 10.90
CA ASN A 155 -1.78 -1.21 9.46
C ASN A 155 -2.86 -2.16 8.95
N SER A 156 -2.81 -3.44 9.36
CA SER A 156 -3.82 -4.42 8.97
C SER A 156 -5.19 -4.08 9.50
N THR A 157 -5.27 -3.57 10.74
CA THR A 157 -6.52 -3.09 11.32
C THR A 157 -7.08 -1.90 10.52
N SER A 158 -6.21 -0.97 10.11
CA SER A 158 -6.59 0.22 9.34
C SER A 158 -7.15 -0.12 7.97
N VAL A 159 -6.47 -0.99 7.22
CA VAL A 159 -6.93 -1.34 5.87
C VAL A 159 -8.25 -2.11 5.90
N VAL A 160 -8.53 -2.89 6.97
CA VAL A 160 -9.83 -3.57 7.14
C VAL A 160 -10.93 -2.58 7.52
N ILE A 161 -10.65 -1.60 8.37
CA ILE A 161 -11.61 -0.51 8.65
C ILE A 161 -12.05 0.14 7.33
N GLY A 162 -11.09 0.47 6.44
CA GLY A 162 -11.39 0.99 5.11
C GLY A 162 -12.21 0.04 4.25
N ALA A 163 -11.95 -1.26 4.30
CA ALA A 163 -12.72 -2.26 3.56
C ALA A 163 -14.17 -2.36 4.05
N LEU A 164 -14.38 -2.32 5.36
CA LEU A 164 -15.74 -2.30 5.95
C LEU A 164 -16.48 -1.04 5.53
N ALA A 165 -15.85 0.12 5.62
CA ALA A 165 -16.43 1.39 5.18
C ALA A 165 -16.78 1.38 3.68
N ALA A 166 -15.92 0.82 2.83
CA ALA A 166 -16.13 0.74 1.39
C ALA A 166 -17.38 -0.07 0.99
N VAL A 167 -17.78 -1.06 1.78
CA VAL A 167 -19.00 -1.83 1.57
C VAL A 167 -20.21 -1.31 2.38
N GLY A 168 -20.07 -0.12 3.02
CA GLY A 168 -21.12 0.51 3.81
C GLY A 168 -21.38 -0.12 5.18
N GLU A 169 -20.48 -0.98 5.67
CA GLU A 169 -20.55 -1.48 7.03
C GLU A 169 -19.94 -0.46 8.00
N LYS A 170 -20.52 -0.38 9.19
CA LYS A 170 -20.03 0.46 10.28
C LYS A 170 -18.93 -0.28 11.04
N PRO A 171 -17.66 0.13 10.97
CA PRO A 171 -16.57 -0.58 11.63
C PRO A 171 -16.80 -0.74 13.14
N GLU A 172 -17.37 0.28 13.80
CA GLU A 172 -17.66 0.24 15.23
C GLU A 172 -18.67 -0.87 15.63
N SER A 173 -19.43 -1.39 14.67
CA SER A 173 -20.40 -2.47 14.89
C SER A 173 -19.79 -3.86 14.72
N VAL A 174 -18.57 -3.96 14.18
CA VAL A 174 -17.86 -5.23 13.94
C VAL A 174 -17.07 -5.59 15.19
N VAL A 175 -17.71 -6.27 16.14
CA VAL A 175 -17.17 -6.51 17.48
C VAL A 175 -16.70 -7.95 17.65
N LYS A 176 -15.49 -8.14 18.19
CA LYS A 176 -14.94 -9.46 18.58
C LYS A 176 -14.37 -9.36 19.99
N GLY A 177 -14.72 -10.29 20.85
CA GLY A 177 -14.30 -10.27 22.25
C GLY A 177 -14.78 -9.03 23.05
N GLY A 178 -15.84 -8.35 22.61
CA GLY A 178 -16.34 -7.12 23.22
C GLY A 178 -15.57 -5.87 22.80
N LYS A 179 -14.71 -5.96 21.78
CA LYS A 179 -13.88 -4.89 21.25
C LYS A 179 -14.17 -4.61 19.78
N SER A 180 -14.27 -3.35 19.41
CA SER A 180 -14.38 -2.87 18.03
C SER A 180 -12.99 -2.67 17.39
N PRO A 181 -12.90 -2.51 16.05
CA PRO A 181 -11.68 -2.12 15.38
C PRO A 181 -11.05 -0.84 15.90
N TYR A 182 -11.89 0.11 16.32
CA TYR A 182 -11.41 1.36 16.90
C TYR A 182 -10.82 1.17 18.30
N ASP A 183 -11.35 0.23 19.11
CA ASP A 183 -10.73 -0.12 20.40
C ASP A 183 -9.31 -0.68 20.21
N ALA A 184 -9.13 -1.52 19.19
CA ALA A 184 -7.80 -2.04 18.85
C ALA A 184 -6.88 -0.93 18.34
N LEU A 185 -7.37 -0.11 17.41
CA LEU A 185 -6.59 0.96 16.78
C LEU A 185 -6.08 1.96 17.80
N VAL A 186 -6.96 2.46 18.70
CA VAL A 186 -6.59 3.37 19.77
C VAL A 186 -5.61 2.72 20.77
N GLY A 187 -5.66 1.38 20.89
CA GLY A 187 -4.69 0.63 21.70
C GLY A 187 -3.24 0.71 21.21
N PHE A 188 -3.01 1.11 19.96
CA PHE A 188 -1.67 1.35 19.37
C PHE A 188 -1.22 2.81 19.49
N ALA A 189 -2.08 3.74 19.96
CA ALA A 189 -1.75 5.15 20.07
C ALA A 189 -0.82 5.41 21.26
N LEU A 190 0.23 6.18 21.03
CA LEU A 190 1.16 6.63 22.06
C LEU A 190 0.59 7.85 22.81
N PRO A 191 0.68 7.89 24.15
CA PRO A 191 0.32 9.07 24.90
C PRO A 191 1.23 10.25 24.56
N CYS A 192 0.71 11.47 24.65
CA CYS A 192 1.47 12.68 24.28
C CYS A 192 2.76 12.88 25.08
N SER A 193 2.85 12.30 26.28
CA SER A 193 4.04 12.37 27.14
C SER A 193 5.15 11.38 26.74
N ALA A 194 4.88 10.44 25.84
CA ALA A 194 5.87 9.49 25.38
C ALA A 194 6.81 10.11 24.32
N ASP A 195 7.96 9.49 24.10
CA ASP A 195 8.76 9.77 22.91
C ASP A 195 7.95 9.39 21.65
N GLY A 196 7.86 10.30 20.70
CA GLY A 196 6.94 10.16 19.57
C GLY A 196 5.45 10.29 19.92
N GLY A 197 5.13 11.00 21.02
CA GLY A 197 3.77 11.15 21.53
C GLY A 197 2.77 11.60 20.48
N GLY A 198 1.60 10.95 20.49
CA GLY A 198 0.54 11.12 19.49
C GLY A 198 0.66 10.21 18.26
N ALA A 199 1.81 9.59 17.99
CA ALA A 199 1.97 8.59 16.96
C ALA A 199 1.18 7.30 17.28
N PHE A 200 1.11 6.42 16.27
CA PHE A 200 0.70 5.04 16.48
C PHE A 200 1.91 4.11 16.33
N ALA A 201 1.96 3.09 17.18
CA ALA A 201 2.89 1.98 17.00
C ALA A 201 2.36 1.00 15.96
N TYR A 202 3.27 0.31 15.27
CA TYR A 202 2.87 -0.81 14.41
C TYR A 202 2.23 -1.93 15.22
N GLN A 203 2.92 -2.37 16.27
CA GLN A 203 2.48 -3.38 17.24
C GLN A 203 3.13 -3.09 18.59
N PRO A 204 2.57 -3.56 19.71
CA PRO A 204 3.31 -3.61 20.97
C PRO A 204 4.53 -4.55 20.86
N ASP A 205 5.63 -4.18 21.48
CA ASP A 205 6.77 -5.05 21.64
C ASP A 205 6.44 -6.26 22.56
N LYS A 206 7.38 -7.18 22.76
CA LYS A 206 7.19 -8.37 23.60
C LYS A 206 6.92 -8.04 25.08
N LYS A 207 7.15 -6.80 25.52
CA LYS A 207 6.91 -6.30 26.88
C LYS A 207 5.67 -5.41 26.97
N GLY A 208 4.97 -5.21 25.84
CA GLY A 208 3.83 -4.32 25.73
C GLY A 208 4.19 -2.85 25.50
N GLY A 209 5.46 -2.53 25.23
CA GLY A 209 5.91 -1.18 24.89
C GLY A 209 5.46 -0.79 23.48
N LEU A 210 5.13 0.50 23.31
CA LEU A 210 4.76 1.07 22.01
C LEU A 210 5.91 1.95 21.51
N GLU A 211 6.27 1.78 20.23
CA GLU A 211 7.27 2.59 19.54
C GLU A 211 6.60 3.33 18.38
N ALA A 212 6.85 4.64 18.29
CA ALA A 212 6.26 5.48 17.25
C ALA A 212 6.67 5.00 15.84
N ASN A 213 5.68 4.82 14.98
CA ASN A 213 5.89 4.37 13.62
C ASN A 213 5.11 5.27 12.64
N PRO A 214 5.79 6.03 11.76
CA PRO A 214 5.14 6.96 10.83
C PRO A 214 4.18 6.29 9.85
N ASP A 215 4.53 5.11 9.31
CA ASP A 215 3.69 4.31 8.42
C ASP A 215 2.39 3.89 9.13
N ALA A 216 2.52 3.25 10.29
CA ALA A 216 1.37 2.87 11.12
C ALA A 216 0.53 4.09 11.52
N THR A 217 1.17 5.23 11.77
CA THR A 217 0.47 6.47 12.11
C THR A 217 -0.34 6.99 10.93
N ALA A 218 0.22 7.02 9.72
CA ALA A 218 -0.50 7.47 8.54
C ALA A 218 -1.73 6.60 8.28
N ALA A 219 -1.58 5.28 8.29
CA ALA A 219 -2.69 4.35 8.14
C ALA A 219 -3.76 4.53 9.23
N ALA A 220 -3.33 4.63 10.50
CA ALA A 220 -4.24 4.73 11.63
C ALA A 220 -5.01 6.06 11.67
N VAL A 221 -4.37 7.19 11.35
CA VAL A 221 -5.05 8.50 11.27
C VAL A 221 -6.24 8.41 10.38
N VAL A 222 -6.07 7.82 9.28
CA VAL A 222 -7.06 7.76 8.25
C VAL A 222 -8.17 6.76 8.61
N ALA A 223 -7.82 5.57 9.07
CA ALA A 223 -8.77 4.58 9.53
C ALA A 223 -9.60 5.10 10.71
N ALA A 224 -9.00 5.84 11.65
CA ALA A 224 -9.69 6.48 12.76
C ALA A 224 -10.73 7.53 12.30
N LEU A 225 -10.60 8.06 11.08
CA LEU A 225 -11.58 8.92 10.44
C LEU A 225 -12.68 8.13 9.69
N GLY A 226 -12.66 6.80 9.77
CA GLY A 226 -13.61 5.91 9.10
C GLY A 226 -13.47 5.87 7.59
N GLN A 227 -12.29 6.18 7.15
CA GLN A 227 -12.00 6.21 5.71
C GLN A 227 -11.11 5.00 5.33
N GLY A 228 -10.93 4.65 4.04
CA GLY A 228 -10.12 3.57 3.44
C GLY A 228 -8.97 4.04 2.46
N LEU A 229 -8.37 3.44 1.38
CA LEU A 229 -7.18 3.77 0.52
C LEU A 229 -7.24 5.01 -0.44
N ALA A 230 -8.29 5.65 -0.90
CA ALA A 230 -8.31 6.91 -1.67
C ALA A 230 -9.09 8.00 -0.94
N ALA A 231 -8.50 8.59 0.12
CA ALA A 231 -9.15 9.58 0.96
C ALA A 231 -9.49 10.84 0.23
N GLU A 232 -10.60 11.29 0.61
CA GLU A 232 -10.99 12.67 0.35
C GLU A 232 -10.33 13.61 1.37
N GLY A 233 -9.62 14.60 0.88
CA GLY A 233 -9.17 15.69 1.73
C GLY A 233 -10.37 16.44 2.31
N ARG A 234 -10.32 16.77 3.59
CA ARG A 234 -11.37 17.56 4.22
C ARG A 234 -11.11 19.05 4.03
N SER A 235 -12.06 19.76 3.44
CA SER A 235 -12.06 21.21 3.46
C SER A 235 -12.52 21.68 4.86
N GLY A 236 -11.60 22.21 5.66
CA GLY A 236 -11.91 22.76 6.97
C GLY A 236 -10.65 23.18 7.70
N LYS A 237 -10.79 24.04 8.71
CA LYS A 237 -9.72 24.26 9.69
C LYS A 237 -9.70 23.06 10.63
N GLY A 238 -9.26 21.89 10.11
CA GLY A 238 -8.93 20.78 10.95
C GLY A 238 -7.83 21.18 11.92
N SER A 239 -7.83 20.65 13.11
CA SER A 239 -6.84 20.89 14.16
C SER A 239 -5.43 20.38 13.82
N GLY A 240 -5.09 20.24 12.55
CA GLY A 240 -3.77 19.82 12.09
C GLY A 240 -2.60 20.73 12.46
N GLY A 241 -2.87 21.82 13.19
CA GLY A 241 -1.85 22.70 13.76
C GLY A 241 -1.83 22.75 15.28
N GLY A 242 -2.69 22.00 15.96
CA GLY A 242 -2.65 21.81 17.41
C GLY A 242 -1.58 20.76 17.77
N GLY A 243 -0.85 20.98 18.86
CA GLY A 243 0.02 19.93 19.40
C GLY A 243 -0.80 18.72 19.89
N CYS A 244 -0.11 17.62 20.21
CA CYS A 244 -0.73 16.45 20.81
C CYS A 244 -1.47 16.83 22.10
N ALA A 245 -2.68 16.31 22.29
CA ALA A 245 -3.51 16.55 23.45
C ALA A 245 -3.99 15.21 24.05
N ASP A 246 -3.68 14.99 25.34
CA ASP A 246 -4.19 13.85 26.08
C ASP A 246 -5.62 14.16 26.54
N ALA A 247 -6.60 13.51 25.92
CA ALA A 247 -7.95 13.46 26.43
C ALA A 247 -8.09 12.15 27.23
N GLY A 248 -8.35 12.21 28.50
CA GLY A 248 -8.32 11.11 29.50
C GLY A 248 -8.73 9.70 29.02
N LYS A 249 -9.63 9.57 28.03
CA LYS A 249 -9.86 8.36 27.24
C LYS A 249 -9.84 8.76 25.76
N PRO A 250 -8.76 8.44 25.04
CA PRO A 250 -8.68 8.80 23.62
C PRO A 250 -9.79 8.11 22.84
N ASP A 251 -10.56 8.92 22.10
CA ASP A 251 -11.45 8.43 21.06
C ASP A 251 -10.72 8.41 19.71
N PRO A 252 -11.26 7.75 18.69
CA PRO A 252 -10.61 7.65 17.38
C PRO A 252 -10.33 9.03 16.75
N ALA A 253 -11.21 10.00 16.89
CA ALA A 253 -11.05 11.32 16.29
C ALA A 253 -9.90 12.12 16.95
N GLN A 254 -9.77 12.04 18.29
CA GLN A 254 -8.64 12.63 19.01
C GLN A 254 -7.34 11.93 18.67
N ALA A 255 -7.34 10.60 18.59
CA ALA A 255 -6.17 9.81 18.19
C ALA A 255 -5.72 10.17 16.77
N ALA A 256 -6.66 10.34 15.82
CA ALA A 256 -6.36 10.84 14.48
C ALA A 256 -5.73 12.23 14.49
N ALA A 257 -6.26 13.15 15.29
CA ALA A 257 -5.72 14.50 15.39
C ALA A 257 -4.30 14.52 15.95
N ASN A 258 -4.03 13.69 16.97
CA ASN A 258 -2.70 13.54 17.55
C ASN A 258 -1.70 12.91 16.58
N GLY A 259 -2.12 11.86 15.84
CA GLY A 259 -1.31 11.23 14.82
C GLY A 259 -0.97 12.17 13.67
N ALA A 260 -1.93 12.97 13.21
CA ALA A 260 -1.69 13.98 12.20
C ALA A 260 -0.71 15.08 12.68
N ALA A 261 -0.80 15.49 13.95
CA ALA A 261 0.16 16.43 14.53
C ALA A 261 1.58 15.85 14.58
N TYR A 262 1.72 14.59 14.93
CA TYR A 262 3.00 13.86 14.88
C TYR A 262 3.56 13.82 13.45
N LEU A 263 2.75 13.40 12.46
CA LEU A 263 3.18 13.34 11.06
C LEU A 263 3.58 14.71 10.51
N ALA A 264 2.81 15.76 10.83
CA ALA A 264 3.14 17.12 10.44
C ALA A 264 4.51 17.56 10.97
N GLN A 265 4.86 17.18 12.21
CA GLN A 265 6.18 17.45 12.80
C GLN A 265 7.27 16.62 12.11
N ALA A 266 7.00 15.34 11.83
CA ALA A 266 7.97 14.44 11.20
C ALA A 266 8.43 14.94 9.82
N VAL A 267 7.51 15.52 9.02
CA VAL A 267 7.85 16.07 7.69
C VAL A 267 8.18 17.57 7.69
N ALA A 268 8.11 18.24 8.85
CA ALA A 268 8.22 19.70 8.91
C ALA A 268 9.59 20.22 8.45
N LYS A 269 10.68 19.53 8.78
CA LYS A 269 12.04 19.97 8.46
C LYS A 269 12.38 19.71 6.99
N ASP A 270 12.30 18.46 6.55
CA ASP A 270 12.88 18.01 5.28
C ASP A 270 11.81 17.83 4.17
N GLY A 271 10.54 17.89 4.53
CA GLY A 271 9.41 17.68 3.60
C GLY A 271 9.12 16.22 3.29
N HIS A 272 9.85 15.29 3.89
CA HIS A 272 9.65 13.86 3.69
C HIS A 272 9.98 13.06 4.95
N LEU A 273 9.54 11.82 5.00
CA LEU A 273 9.97 10.84 5.96
C LEU A 273 11.28 10.18 5.52
N THR A 274 12.05 9.70 6.49
CA THR A 274 13.24 8.89 6.27
C THR A 274 12.92 7.43 6.56
N SER A 275 13.45 6.52 5.75
CA SER A 275 13.23 5.09 5.94
C SER A 275 13.79 4.61 7.27
N VAL A 276 13.02 3.80 7.97
CA VAL A 276 13.44 3.11 9.20
C VAL A 276 13.94 1.69 8.93
N LEU A 277 13.97 1.26 7.67
CA LEU A 277 14.40 -0.08 7.30
C LEU A 277 15.92 -0.24 7.49
N PRO A 278 16.37 -1.34 8.11
CA PRO A 278 17.80 -1.61 8.25
C PRO A 278 18.52 -1.62 6.89
N GLY A 279 19.56 -0.80 6.76
CA GLY A 279 20.33 -0.63 5.53
C GLY A 279 19.81 0.47 4.59
N ALA A 280 18.70 1.10 4.90
CA ALA A 280 18.13 2.23 4.17
C ALA A 280 17.73 3.40 5.09
N THR A 281 18.23 3.46 6.31
CA THR A 281 17.81 4.42 7.35
C THR A 281 18.06 5.89 6.99
N ASP A 282 18.96 6.18 6.07
CA ASP A 282 19.24 7.55 5.62
C ASP A 282 18.60 7.87 4.25
N GLN A 283 17.79 6.95 3.72
CA GLN A 283 17.12 7.16 2.43
C GLN A 283 15.75 7.79 2.61
N PRO A 284 15.32 8.65 1.69
CA PRO A 284 13.95 9.13 1.69
C PRO A 284 12.94 7.99 1.59
N ASP A 285 11.86 8.09 2.34
CA ASP A 285 10.73 7.16 2.29
C ASP A 285 9.58 7.76 1.48
N TYR A 286 9.58 7.50 0.19
CA TYR A 286 8.61 8.08 -0.73
C TYR A 286 7.19 7.57 -0.47
N GLY A 287 7.02 6.26 -0.25
CA GLY A 287 5.72 5.65 -0.01
C GLY A 287 5.07 6.20 1.25
N ASN A 288 5.76 6.09 2.40
CA ASN A 288 5.22 6.59 3.66
C ASN A 288 5.10 8.13 3.69
N THR A 289 5.85 8.85 2.85
CA THR A 289 5.64 10.29 2.66
C THR A 289 4.34 10.56 1.89
N ALA A 290 4.02 9.77 0.87
CA ALA A 290 2.74 9.88 0.15
C ALA A 290 1.56 9.58 1.08
N ASP A 291 1.68 8.54 1.91
CA ASP A 291 0.68 8.17 2.92
C ASP A 291 0.48 9.26 3.97
N THR A 292 1.58 9.93 4.35
CA THR A 292 1.53 11.10 5.24
C THR A 292 0.76 12.26 4.60
N VAL A 293 0.95 12.53 3.32
CA VAL A 293 0.16 13.56 2.59
C VAL A 293 -1.32 13.25 2.68
N VAL A 294 -1.70 12.00 2.42
CA VAL A 294 -3.10 11.56 2.50
C VAL A 294 -3.65 11.75 3.92
N ALA A 295 -2.94 11.25 4.94
CA ALA A 295 -3.38 11.32 6.33
C ALA A 295 -3.58 12.77 6.80
N LEU A 296 -2.65 13.66 6.46
CA LEU A 296 -2.74 15.09 6.78
C LEU A 296 -3.93 15.75 6.07
N ALA A 297 -4.11 15.47 4.78
CA ALA A 297 -5.23 16.03 4.00
C ALA A 297 -6.58 15.51 4.53
N ALA A 298 -6.70 14.23 4.83
CA ALA A 298 -7.91 13.61 5.38
C ALA A 298 -8.29 14.18 6.75
N GLN A 299 -7.32 14.52 7.60
CA GLN A 299 -7.56 15.18 8.89
C GLN A 299 -7.95 16.66 8.74
N GLY A 300 -7.88 17.24 7.55
CA GLY A 300 -8.14 18.65 7.30
C GLY A 300 -6.90 19.53 7.41
N GLY A 301 -5.71 18.94 7.45
CA GLY A 301 -4.42 19.59 7.48
C GLY A 301 -3.87 19.91 6.08
N ALA A 302 -4.68 20.46 5.18
CA ALA A 302 -4.28 20.75 3.80
C ALA A 302 -2.99 21.58 3.69
N ALA A 303 -2.78 22.54 4.58
CA ALA A 303 -1.56 23.35 4.60
C ALA A 303 -0.31 22.53 4.99
N GLN A 304 -0.45 21.59 5.93
CA GLN A 304 0.63 20.71 6.36
C GLN A 304 0.97 19.66 5.29
N ALA A 305 0.00 19.23 4.50
CA ALA A 305 0.17 18.30 3.40
C ALA A 305 0.95 18.91 2.21
N GLN A 306 0.95 20.24 2.05
CA GLN A 306 1.56 20.90 0.88
C GLN A 306 3.08 20.72 0.78
N LYS A 307 3.79 20.75 1.90
CA LYS A 307 5.26 20.63 1.87
C LYS A 307 5.71 19.22 1.45
N PRO A 308 5.20 18.12 2.05
CA PRO A 308 5.54 16.78 1.60
C PRO A 308 5.01 16.46 0.19
N LEU A 309 3.85 16.99 -0.21
CA LEU A 309 3.36 16.85 -1.57
C LEU A 309 4.33 17.47 -2.58
N LYS A 310 4.73 18.72 -2.35
CA LYS A 310 5.68 19.40 -3.24
C LYS A 310 7.03 18.71 -3.30
N TRP A 311 7.46 18.11 -2.20
CA TRP A 311 8.69 17.32 -2.19
C TRP A 311 8.55 16.07 -3.07
N LEU A 312 7.40 15.36 -3.00
CA LEU A 312 7.10 14.22 -3.86
C LEU A 312 7.06 14.61 -5.34
N GLU A 313 6.41 15.72 -5.69
CA GLU A 313 6.38 16.26 -7.06
C GLU A 313 7.78 16.46 -7.66
N GLN A 314 8.76 16.78 -6.82
CA GLN A 314 10.13 17.08 -7.25
C GLN A 314 11.05 15.84 -7.28
N HIS A 315 10.73 14.77 -6.53
CA HIS A 315 11.69 13.72 -6.26
C HIS A 315 11.18 12.29 -6.51
N ALA A 316 9.84 12.09 -6.64
CA ALA A 316 9.28 10.75 -6.61
C ALA A 316 9.27 10.02 -7.97
N GLU A 317 9.61 10.69 -9.10
CA GLU A 317 9.50 10.09 -10.45
C GLU A 317 10.28 8.76 -10.57
N ALA A 318 11.57 8.79 -10.28
CA ALA A 318 12.43 7.61 -10.41
C ALA A 318 12.01 6.46 -9.47
N TRP A 319 11.52 6.79 -8.28
CA TRP A 319 10.97 5.81 -7.35
C TRP A 319 9.68 5.20 -7.89
N ALA A 320 8.78 6.01 -8.45
CA ALA A 320 7.52 5.54 -9.01
C ALA A 320 7.74 4.66 -10.26
N ASP A 321 8.69 5.03 -11.13
CA ASP A 321 9.08 4.20 -12.28
C ASP A 321 9.59 2.81 -11.84
N GLN A 322 10.36 2.73 -10.76
CA GLN A 322 10.87 1.47 -10.21
C GLN A 322 9.79 0.68 -9.45
N GLY A 323 8.96 1.37 -8.66
CA GLY A 323 7.90 0.76 -7.86
C GLY A 323 6.66 0.35 -8.67
N GLY A 324 6.54 0.87 -9.89
CA GLY A 324 5.48 0.52 -10.83
C GLY A 324 4.07 0.91 -10.37
N PRO A 325 3.05 0.09 -10.67
CA PRO A 325 1.65 0.49 -10.50
C PRO A 325 1.26 0.84 -9.07
N ALA A 326 1.82 0.18 -8.06
CA ALA A 326 1.54 0.50 -6.66
C ALA A 326 2.06 1.88 -6.28
N ALA A 327 3.28 2.22 -6.69
CA ALA A 327 3.89 3.51 -6.41
C ALA A 327 3.15 4.65 -7.13
N TYR A 328 2.82 4.48 -8.41
CA TYR A 328 1.98 5.46 -9.12
C TYR A 328 0.62 5.65 -8.46
N ALA A 329 -0.02 4.56 -8.02
CA ALA A 329 -1.31 4.64 -7.33
C ALA A 329 -1.21 5.44 -6.02
N GLN A 330 -0.16 5.24 -5.23
CA GLN A 330 0.08 6.01 -4.00
C GLN A 330 0.22 7.51 -4.28
N LEU A 331 0.99 7.89 -5.32
CA LEU A 331 1.12 9.29 -5.70
C LEU A 331 -0.20 9.88 -6.20
N VAL A 332 -1.00 9.10 -6.94
CA VAL A 332 -2.36 9.52 -7.35
C VAL A 332 -3.24 9.77 -6.14
N PHE A 333 -3.23 8.89 -5.14
CA PHE A 333 -3.98 9.10 -3.89
C PHE A 333 -3.51 10.33 -3.14
N ALA A 334 -2.20 10.55 -3.03
CA ALA A 334 -1.64 11.72 -2.36
C ALA A 334 -2.05 13.03 -3.05
N ALA A 335 -1.95 13.08 -4.38
CA ALA A 335 -2.38 14.23 -5.18
C ALA A 335 -3.88 14.49 -5.00
N HIS A 336 -4.71 13.44 -5.15
CA HIS A 336 -6.16 13.52 -5.01
C HIS A 336 -6.57 14.03 -3.63
N ALA A 337 -6.06 13.44 -2.55
CA ALA A 337 -6.38 13.84 -1.18
C ALA A 337 -5.97 15.27 -0.88
N ALA A 338 -4.85 15.73 -1.40
CA ALA A 338 -4.35 17.10 -1.23
C ALA A 338 -5.02 18.11 -2.17
N GLY A 339 -5.90 17.68 -3.08
CA GLY A 339 -6.57 18.53 -4.06
C GLY A 339 -5.67 19.02 -5.20
N ALA A 340 -4.56 18.33 -5.45
CA ALA A 340 -3.68 18.52 -6.60
C ALA A 340 -4.15 17.72 -7.81
N ASP A 341 -3.74 18.14 -9.01
CA ASP A 341 -4.05 17.39 -10.22
C ASP A 341 -3.04 16.26 -10.45
N PRO A 342 -3.44 14.98 -10.37
CA PRO A 342 -2.53 13.86 -10.63
C PRO A 342 -2.09 13.77 -12.10
N ARG A 343 -2.68 14.55 -13.00
CA ARG A 343 -2.25 14.66 -14.41
C ARG A 343 -1.18 15.72 -14.63
N ASP A 344 -0.92 16.54 -13.62
CA ASP A 344 0.16 17.54 -13.62
C ASP A 344 0.89 17.51 -12.27
N PHE A 345 1.52 16.38 -11.96
CA PHE A 345 2.25 16.14 -10.72
C PHE A 345 3.74 16.42 -10.94
N GLY A 346 4.15 17.66 -10.68
CA GLY A 346 5.53 18.07 -10.96
C GLY A 346 5.92 18.00 -12.45
N GLY A 347 4.95 18.13 -13.36
CA GLY A 347 5.13 18.00 -14.80
C GLY A 347 4.95 16.59 -15.36
N ILE A 348 4.50 15.64 -14.52
CA ILE A 348 4.27 14.24 -14.91
C ILE A 348 2.78 13.93 -14.84
N ASP A 349 2.22 13.28 -15.87
CA ASP A 349 0.89 12.67 -15.80
C ASP A 349 0.99 11.28 -15.13
N LEU A 350 0.71 11.23 -13.81
CA LEU A 350 0.72 9.98 -13.04
C LEU A 350 -0.33 8.99 -13.53
N VAL A 351 -1.45 9.50 -14.07
CA VAL A 351 -2.55 8.66 -14.55
C VAL A 351 -2.14 7.94 -15.84
N ASP A 352 -1.50 8.66 -16.76
CA ASP A 352 -0.97 8.04 -17.97
C ASP A 352 0.16 7.06 -17.67
N ARG A 353 1.05 7.40 -16.74
CA ARG A 353 2.12 6.48 -16.28
C ARG A 353 1.52 5.21 -15.66
N LEU A 354 0.55 5.34 -14.77
CA LEU A 354 -0.16 4.19 -14.18
C LEU A 354 -0.82 3.33 -15.27
N ASN A 355 -1.54 3.94 -16.21
CA ASN A 355 -2.22 3.25 -17.29
C ASN A 355 -1.23 2.48 -18.20
N ALA A 356 -0.03 3.01 -18.40
CA ALA A 356 1.02 2.38 -19.19
C ALA A 356 1.60 1.10 -18.55
N THR A 357 1.39 0.89 -17.23
CA THR A 357 1.91 -0.30 -16.53
C THR A 357 1.09 -1.57 -16.75
N GLY A 358 -0.08 -1.48 -17.39
CA GLY A 358 -0.98 -2.63 -17.53
C GLY A 358 -1.96 -2.52 -18.69
N PRO A 359 -3.09 -3.22 -18.62
CA PRO A 359 -4.10 -3.18 -19.68
C PRO A 359 -4.67 -1.77 -19.86
N ALA A 360 -4.74 -1.33 -21.12
CA ALA A 360 -5.33 -0.02 -21.43
C ALA A 360 -6.75 0.09 -20.87
N PRO A 361 -7.09 1.22 -20.21
CA PRO A 361 -8.42 1.51 -19.70
C PRO A 361 -9.49 1.43 -20.80
N GLN A 362 -10.75 1.27 -20.40
CA GLN A 362 -11.86 1.38 -21.34
C GLN A 362 -11.94 2.82 -21.86
N ALA A 363 -12.18 2.98 -23.17
CA ALA A 363 -12.37 4.30 -23.74
C ALA A 363 -13.55 4.99 -23.03
N THR A 364 -13.31 6.15 -22.45
CA THR A 364 -14.40 7.02 -21.98
C THR A 364 -15.08 7.60 -23.21
N PRO A 365 -16.42 7.53 -23.33
CA PRO A 365 -17.09 8.23 -24.43
C PRO A 365 -16.73 9.71 -24.35
N VAL A 366 -16.01 10.21 -25.35
CA VAL A 366 -15.73 11.62 -25.50
C VAL A 366 -17.07 12.32 -25.72
N GLY A 367 -17.60 13.01 -24.72
CA GLY A 367 -18.73 13.88 -24.94
C GLY A 367 -19.87 13.97 -23.93
N LYS A 368 -19.78 13.38 -22.73
CA LYS A 368 -20.84 13.61 -21.71
C LYS A 368 -20.39 14.01 -20.31
N ALA A 369 -19.18 13.71 -19.92
CA ALA A 369 -18.74 13.99 -18.55
C ALA A 369 -18.47 15.47 -18.25
N ALA A 370 -18.28 16.33 -19.27
CA ALA A 370 -18.04 17.75 -19.09
C ALA A 370 -19.34 18.60 -19.07
N GLU A 371 -20.44 18.11 -19.63
CA GLU A 371 -21.74 18.79 -19.59
C GLU A 371 -22.54 18.48 -18.35
N ASP A 372 -22.52 17.23 -17.87
CA ASP A 372 -23.25 16.84 -16.64
C ASP A 372 -22.71 17.52 -15.37
N ALA A 373 -21.42 17.89 -15.34
CA ALA A 373 -20.83 18.65 -14.24
C ALA A 373 -21.21 20.13 -14.21
N LYS A 374 -21.70 20.72 -15.33
CA LYS A 374 -22.17 22.10 -15.38
C LYS A 374 -23.65 22.25 -15.12
N ASP A 375 -24.47 21.27 -15.53
CA ASP A 375 -25.94 21.34 -15.34
C ASP A 375 -26.36 21.04 -13.90
N THR A 376 -25.51 20.39 -13.08
CA THR A 376 -25.85 20.11 -11.67
C THR A 376 -25.71 21.32 -10.76
N LYS A 377 -25.18 22.45 -11.23
CA LYS A 377 -25.01 23.69 -10.43
C LYS A 377 -26.15 24.70 -10.51
N GLU A 378 -27.12 24.51 -11.39
CA GLU A 378 -28.16 25.52 -11.61
C GLU A 378 -29.61 25.14 -11.29
N SER A 379 -29.85 23.93 -10.75
CA SER A 379 -31.22 23.51 -10.41
C SER A 379 -31.30 22.75 -9.10
N THR A 380 -31.24 23.46 -7.97
CA THR A 380 -31.93 23.06 -6.74
C THR A 380 -32.08 24.24 -5.79
N LYS A 381 -33.13 25.01 -6.00
CA LYS A 381 -33.85 25.66 -4.91
C LYS A 381 -35.09 24.80 -4.66
N ASN A 382 -35.26 24.41 -3.39
CA ASN A 382 -36.40 23.76 -2.75
C ASN A 382 -36.72 22.33 -3.18
N ASP A 383 -36.39 21.31 -2.36
CA ASP A 383 -37.39 20.72 -1.43
C ASP A 383 -36.69 19.74 -0.48
N SER A 384 -37.12 19.76 0.77
CA SER A 384 -36.69 18.92 1.87
C SER A 384 -37.17 17.48 1.69
N SER A 385 -36.27 16.54 1.48
CA SER A 385 -36.41 15.16 1.97
C SER A 385 -35.04 14.49 2.03
N SER A 386 -34.80 13.81 3.13
CA SER A 386 -33.58 13.10 3.53
C SER A 386 -33.09 12.11 2.45
N GLY A 387 -32.04 12.49 1.74
CA GLY A 387 -31.25 11.61 0.86
C GLY A 387 -29.87 11.42 1.45
N ILE A 388 -29.55 10.19 1.79
CA ILE A 388 -28.26 9.77 2.34
C ILE A 388 -27.20 9.97 1.26
N TRP A 389 -26.24 10.86 1.50
CA TRP A 389 -25.08 11.05 0.66
C TRP A 389 -24.04 10.00 1.02
N TRP A 390 -23.81 9.06 0.12
CA TRP A 390 -22.73 8.09 0.19
C TRP A 390 -21.46 8.73 -0.35
N ALA A 391 -20.64 9.30 0.53
CA ALA A 391 -19.25 9.56 0.19
C ALA A 391 -18.44 8.30 0.52
N VAL A 392 -18.06 7.56 -0.49
CA VAL A 392 -17.19 6.39 -0.34
C VAL A 392 -15.75 6.87 -0.46
N GLY A 393 -15.05 6.93 0.64
CA GLY A 393 -13.63 7.22 0.71
C GLY A 393 -12.80 5.95 0.99
N VAL A 394 -11.61 5.88 0.52
CA VAL A 394 -10.79 4.67 0.39
C VAL A 394 -9.28 4.89 0.63
N PHE A 395 -8.44 4.01 1.20
CA PHE A 395 -7.02 4.18 1.60
C PHE A 395 -5.98 3.10 1.62
N LEU A 396 -4.92 3.23 2.16
CA LEU A 396 -3.53 3.02 1.95
C LEU A 396 -2.82 2.01 2.89
N VAL A 397 -1.90 1.22 2.43
CA VAL A 397 -0.64 0.78 3.08
C VAL A 397 0.29 0.08 2.07
N ALA A 398 1.42 0.63 1.78
CA ALA A 398 2.47 -0.02 1.00
C ALA A 398 3.85 0.24 1.63
N GLY A 399 4.31 -0.62 2.43
CA GLY A 399 5.65 -0.54 3.03
C GLY A 399 6.08 -1.85 3.70
N ILE A 400 5.12 -2.72 4.00
CA ILE A 400 5.36 -3.86 4.90
C ILE A 400 5.76 -5.15 4.17
N GLY A 401 5.38 -5.31 2.89
CA GLY A 401 5.63 -6.58 2.17
C GLY A 401 7.11 -6.91 1.96
N ILE A 402 7.98 -5.94 1.82
CA ILE A 402 9.39 -6.14 1.51
C ILE A 402 10.25 -6.35 2.77
N GLY A 403 9.92 -5.67 3.87
CA GLY A 403 10.68 -5.78 5.13
C GLY A 403 10.61 -7.16 5.79
N PHE A 404 9.46 -7.80 5.74
CA PHE A 404 9.25 -9.11 6.39
C PHE A 404 10.01 -10.27 5.72
N LEU A 405 10.20 -10.21 4.39
CA LEU A 405 10.93 -11.26 3.66
C LEU A 405 12.43 -11.26 3.97
N LEU A 406 13.02 -10.12 4.31
CA LEU A 406 14.42 -10.03 4.66
C LEU A 406 14.71 -10.53 6.09
N ILE A 407 13.78 -10.36 7.02
CA ILE A 407 13.94 -10.81 8.41
C ILE A 407 13.81 -12.34 8.51
N SER A 408 12.91 -12.97 7.75
CA SER A 408 12.75 -14.43 7.74
C SER A 408 13.94 -15.18 7.15
N ARG A 409 14.72 -14.57 6.27
CA ARG A 409 15.92 -15.21 5.70
C ARG A 409 17.14 -15.21 6.63
N ARG A 410 17.17 -14.32 7.63
CA ARG A 410 18.33 -14.18 8.52
C ARG A 410 18.37 -15.20 9.69
N ASN A 411 17.27 -15.92 9.95
CA ASN A 411 17.18 -16.87 11.06
C ASN A 411 17.40 -18.35 10.68
N LYS A 412 17.94 -18.64 9.50
CA LYS A 412 18.30 -20.01 9.12
C LYS A 412 19.78 -20.09 8.75
N GLN A 413 20.66 -19.95 9.71
CA GLN A 413 21.99 -20.55 9.66
C GLN A 413 22.11 -21.58 10.80
N PRO A 414 22.38 -22.84 10.48
CA PRO A 414 22.70 -23.84 11.50
C PRO A 414 24.10 -23.56 12.03
N GLY A 415 24.22 -23.50 13.35
CA GLY A 415 25.50 -23.41 14.01
C GLY A 415 26.35 -24.63 13.71
N GLN A 416 27.59 -24.41 13.28
CA GLN A 416 28.66 -25.36 13.45
C GLN A 416 29.21 -25.20 14.86
N GLN A 417 29.18 -26.25 15.63
CA GLN A 417 29.97 -26.40 16.86
C GLN A 417 31.28 -27.14 16.53
N PRO A 418 32.33 -26.94 17.34
CA PRO A 418 33.69 -27.38 17.14
C PRO A 418 33.88 -28.89 17.18
#